data_7474600313672173fc2ede38435c78db
#
_entry.id   7474600313672173fc2ede38435c78db
#
_cell.length_a   1.000
_cell.length_b   1.000
_cell.length_c   1.000
_cell.angle_alpha   90.00
_cell.angle_beta   90.00
_cell.angle_gamma   90.00
#
_symmetry.space_group_name_H-M   'P 1'
#
loop_
_entity.id
_entity.type
_entity.pdbx_description
1 polymer ?
#
loop_
_entity_poly.entity_id
_entity_poly.type
_entity_poly.pdbx_seq_one_letter_code
_entity_poly.pdbx_strand_id
1 'polypeptide(L)'
;MSDRHLSPLLSALTALLLPCLTATAQTGIAIDHDFGDWNPAGDLATADTVGPLVAAGFATDAENLYFHLVYDRLVALDESWEPHGTRLGVDIDGNTSTGQIVGGFQGADIVVHLQDRYVSESNTNGTTEQHSLNDRYVRMAPTYGGEEHEVSLGRAVNGVPVAGTVRWTVRCGSGQQVSGEVALDNTPALAMATPLERAEGAEVRVAFWNMNRRLDEAPALEAMGRILQAVQPDVIGMSEVEDFSAAHVRDLLDGWLPLEGGSWHVAKDDWDLMVCSRWPITTEYPDIYRQFPVLVDAPWAGDLMVAASHLKCCNGAEQRRTEADEYMAFLRDAMTEGGDVDLPSKTPVVYGGDLNMVGPGWAMQTLLTGNIHDEVANGPDFAPDWDGTALRELTCLQSDRAMDYTWRNDNSSWGAGKLDYILVQDGVVKVLREFSLETSSMTAERRTQYGLEPGDDLQASDHYIVVADLKKRDRRPGTKPVQLKKAN
;
A
#
# COMPACT_ATOMS: atom_id res chain seq x y z
N MET A 1 -79.78 -34.33 -20.25
CA MET A 1 -80.28 -33.86 -19.00
C MET A 1 -79.05 -33.78 -18.05
N SER A 2 -78.88 -32.66 -17.43
CA SER A 2 -77.87 -32.31 -16.40
C SER A 2 -76.54 -31.81 -16.89
N ASP A 3 -76.53 -30.50 -17.16
CA ASP A 3 -75.33 -29.66 -17.27
C ASP A 3 -74.60 -29.55 -15.93
N ARG A 4 -73.27 -29.68 -15.94
CA ARG A 4 -72.45 -29.23 -14.82
C ARG A 4 -71.48 -28.15 -15.30
N HIS A 5 -71.77 -26.93 -14.87
CA HIS A 5 -70.88 -25.79 -15.00
C HIS A 5 -69.61 -26.01 -14.19
N LEU A 6 -68.46 -25.88 -14.86
CA LEU A 6 -67.16 -25.74 -14.23
C LEU A 6 -66.74 -24.26 -14.32
N SER A 7 -66.65 -23.59 -13.15
CA SER A 7 -66.08 -22.26 -13.02
C SER A 7 -64.54 -22.35 -13.01
N PRO A 8 -63.83 -21.46 -13.69
CA PRO A 8 -62.36 -21.39 -13.54
C PRO A 8 -62.00 -20.48 -12.35
N LEU A 9 -61.22 -21.03 -11.42
CA LEU A 9 -60.52 -20.30 -10.37
C LEU A 9 -59.36 -19.50 -11.04
N LEU A 10 -59.49 -18.19 -11.02
CA LEU A 10 -58.38 -17.25 -11.33
C LEU A 10 -57.46 -17.20 -10.09
N SER A 11 -56.27 -17.79 -10.20
CA SER A 11 -55.20 -17.58 -9.24
C SER A 11 -54.48 -16.27 -9.57
N ALA A 12 -54.70 -15.26 -8.75
CA ALA A 12 -53.90 -14.01 -8.84
C ALA A 12 -52.51 -14.25 -8.28
N LEU A 13 -51.52 -14.29 -9.15
CA LEU A 13 -50.11 -14.27 -8.77
C LEU A 13 -49.73 -12.81 -8.45
N THR A 14 -49.65 -12.49 -7.16
CA THR A 14 -49.11 -11.21 -6.70
C THR A 14 -47.61 -11.27 -6.82
N ALA A 15 -47.04 -10.68 -7.86
CA ALA A 15 -45.60 -10.47 -7.97
C ALA A 15 -45.19 -9.41 -6.95
N LEU A 16 -44.48 -9.82 -5.92
CA LEU A 16 -43.73 -8.92 -5.05
C LEU A 16 -42.58 -8.34 -5.87
N LEU A 17 -42.76 -7.11 -6.29
CA LEU A 17 -41.65 -6.26 -6.76
C LEU A 17 -40.78 -5.92 -5.53
N LEU A 18 -39.70 -6.65 -5.31
CA LEU A 18 -38.61 -6.20 -4.45
C LEU A 18 -38.07 -4.92 -5.08
N PRO A 19 -37.97 -3.81 -4.33
CA PRO A 19 -37.24 -2.65 -4.83
C PRO A 19 -35.80 -3.07 -5.05
N CYS A 20 -35.35 -2.98 -6.31
CA CYS A 20 -33.93 -3.02 -6.64
C CYS A 20 -33.33 -1.78 -5.96
N LEU A 21 -32.74 -1.97 -4.79
CA LEU A 21 -31.84 -0.99 -4.20
C LEU A 21 -30.68 -0.89 -5.19
N THR A 22 -30.70 0.13 -6.05
CA THR A 22 -29.51 0.62 -6.71
C THR A 22 -28.59 1.08 -5.58
N ALA A 23 -27.63 0.24 -5.20
CA ALA A 23 -26.51 0.68 -4.43
C ALA A 23 -25.87 1.82 -5.27
N THR A 24 -26.09 3.05 -4.85
CA THR A 24 -25.24 4.16 -5.27
C THR A 24 -23.84 3.75 -4.83
N ALA A 25 -22.91 3.59 -5.76
CA ALA A 25 -21.52 3.40 -5.43
C ALA A 25 -21.15 4.54 -4.46
N GLN A 26 -20.70 4.19 -3.26
CA GLN A 26 -20.24 5.16 -2.28
C GLN A 26 -18.94 5.70 -2.86
N THR A 27 -18.96 6.93 -3.35
CA THR A 27 -17.78 7.64 -3.82
C THR A 27 -17.07 8.17 -2.59
N GLY A 28 -16.21 7.36 -1.99
CA GLY A 28 -15.32 7.77 -0.90
C GLY A 28 -13.90 7.86 -1.43
N ILE A 29 -13.06 8.67 -0.79
CA ILE A 29 -11.64 8.83 -1.11
C ILE A 29 -10.86 7.76 -0.35
N ALA A 30 -10.01 7.02 -1.06
CA ALA A 30 -8.95 6.19 -0.49
C ALA A 30 -7.64 7.00 -0.44
N ILE A 31 -6.72 6.62 0.42
CA ILE A 31 -5.33 7.13 0.42
C ILE A 31 -4.47 5.97 -0.09
N ASP A 32 -4.27 5.89 -1.41
CA ASP A 32 -3.73 4.69 -2.05
C ASP A 32 -2.92 4.92 -3.34
N HIS A 33 -2.67 6.20 -3.67
CA HIS A 33 -1.97 6.60 -4.89
C HIS A 33 -2.78 6.37 -6.18
N ASP A 34 -4.08 6.11 -6.09
CA ASP A 34 -5.00 6.14 -7.22
C ASP A 34 -5.90 7.36 -7.13
N PHE A 35 -5.62 8.37 -7.94
CA PHE A 35 -6.35 9.64 -7.93
C PHE A 35 -7.67 9.60 -8.70
N GLY A 36 -8.10 8.41 -9.14
CA GLY A 36 -9.33 8.22 -9.92
C GLY A 36 -10.62 8.43 -9.13
N ASP A 37 -10.57 8.43 -7.80
CA ASP A 37 -11.68 8.71 -6.90
C ASP A 37 -11.88 10.22 -6.66
N TRP A 38 -10.91 11.06 -7.04
CA TRP A 38 -11.05 12.51 -7.06
C TRP A 38 -11.78 12.99 -8.32
N ASN A 39 -12.60 14.03 -8.18
CA ASN A 39 -13.27 14.67 -9.32
C ASN A 39 -12.48 15.89 -9.79
N PRO A 40 -11.61 15.78 -10.82
CA PRO A 40 -10.74 16.87 -11.23
C PRO A 40 -11.48 18.15 -11.65
N ALA A 41 -12.72 18.01 -12.13
CA ALA A 41 -13.51 19.17 -12.58
C ALA A 41 -14.19 19.96 -11.47
N GLY A 42 -14.33 19.35 -10.25
CA GLY A 42 -15.03 19.97 -9.13
C GLY A 42 -14.15 20.21 -7.90
N ASP A 43 -13.13 19.39 -7.71
CA ASP A 43 -12.35 19.35 -6.48
C ASP A 43 -11.00 20.07 -6.60
N LEU A 44 -10.44 20.23 -7.83
CA LEU A 44 -9.16 20.88 -8.06
C LEU A 44 -9.29 22.37 -8.36
N ALA A 45 -8.55 23.19 -7.61
CA ALA A 45 -8.33 24.60 -7.87
C ALA A 45 -6.88 24.83 -8.32
N THR A 46 -6.68 25.74 -9.27
CA THR A 46 -5.36 26.06 -9.83
C THR A 46 -4.57 26.98 -8.88
N ALA A 47 -3.26 26.82 -8.81
CA ALA A 47 -2.38 27.70 -8.06
C ALA A 47 -2.40 29.14 -8.60
N ASP A 48 -2.22 30.11 -7.69
CA ASP A 48 -2.28 31.55 -7.96
C ASP A 48 -1.10 32.07 -8.80
N THR A 49 0.01 31.36 -8.79
CA THR A 49 1.24 31.72 -9.51
C THR A 49 1.91 30.49 -10.13
N VAL A 50 2.76 30.70 -11.13
CA VAL A 50 3.52 29.62 -11.78
C VAL A 50 4.62 29.11 -10.84
N GLY A 51 4.71 27.79 -10.72
CA GLY A 51 5.72 27.10 -9.93
C GLY A 51 5.40 25.62 -9.76
N PRO A 52 6.13 24.88 -8.92
CA PRO A 52 5.95 23.45 -8.79
C PRO A 52 4.54 23.00 -8.45
N LEU A 53 3.89 23.64 -7.48
CA LEU A 53 2.46 23.37 -7.18
C LEU A 53 1.59 23.95 -8.30
N VAL A 54 0.90 23.08 -9.03
CA VAL A 54 0.02 23.43 -10.16
C VAL A 54 -1.42 23.59 -9.69
N ALA A 55 -1.89 22.63 -8.90
CA ALA A 55 -3.26 22.62 -8.41
C ALA A 55 -3.34 21.90 -7.06
N ALA A 56 -4.42 22.16 -6.32
CA ALA A 56 -4.77 21.38 -5.15
C ALA A 56 -6.28 21.19 -5.05
N GLY A 57 -6.72 20.08 -4.47
CA GLY A 57 -8.09 19.75 -4.14
C GLY A 57 -8.28 19.58 -2.65
N PHE A 58 -9.54 19.68 -2.22
CA PHE A 58 -9.91 19.45 -0.84
C PHE A 58 -11.29 18.81 -0.76
N ALA A 59 -11.40 17.76 0.02
CA ALA A 59 -12.64 17.05 0.28
C ALA A 59 -12.76 16.66 1.74
N THR A 60 -13.93 16.24 2.18
CA THR A 60 -14.18 15.81 3.56
C THR A 60 -15.17 14.65 3.60
N ASP A 61 -15.04 13.81 4.63
CA ASP A 61 -16.07 12.87 5.04
C ASP A 61 -16.31 12.97 6.57
N ALA A 62 -16.99 12.00 7.18
CA ALA A 62 -17.25 12.00 8.60
C ALA A 62 -15.98 11.86 9.47
N GLU A 63 -14.90 11.29 8.92
CA GLU A 63 -13.70 10.92 9.67
C GLU A 63 -12.49 11.77 9.33
N ASN A 64 -12.37 12.23 8.06
CA ASN A 64 -11.16 12.85 7.55
C ASN A 64 -11.44 14.15 6.78
N LEU A 65 -10.40 14.97 6.71
CA LEU A 65 -10.16 16.00 5.71
C LEU A 65 -9.14 15.45 4.73
N TYR A 66 -9.34 15.68 3.43
CA TYR A 66 -8.48 15.18 2.37
C TYR A 66 -7.93 16.32 1.53
N PHE A 67 -6.68 16.21 1.15
CA PHE A 67 -6.01 17.10 0.21
C PHE A 67 -5.49 16.29 -0.97
N HIS A 68 -5.72 16.77 -2.18
CA HIS A 68 -5.08 16.32 -3.41
C HIS A 68 -4.11 17.40 -3.86
N LEU A 69 -2.85 17.04 -4.07
CA LEU A 69 -1.77 17.95 -4.45
C LEU A 69 -1.27 17.56 -5.84
N VAL A 70 -1.18 18.51 -6.76
CA VAL A 70 -0.70 18.29 -8.12
C VAL A 70 0.50 19.20 -8.39
N TYR A 71 1.61 18.60 -8.82
CA TYR A 71 2.87 19.28 -9.11
C TYR A 71 3.24 19.13 -10.59
N ASP A 72 4.10 20.04 -11.10
CA ASP A 72 4.67 19.95 -12.46
C ASP A 72 5.95 19.10 -12.54
N ARG A 73 6.31 18.45 -11.45
CA ARG A 73 7.52 17.61 -11.29
C ARG A 73 7.37 16.66 -10.12
N LEU A 74 8.27 15.68 -10.05
CA LEU A 74 8.34 14.78 -8.90
C LEU A 74 8.73 15.57 -7.63
N VAL A 75 7.91 15.44 -6.59
CA VAL A 75 8.10 16.05 -5.27
C VAL A 75 8.01 14.97 -4.21
N ALA A 76 9.01 14.90 -3.32
CA ALA A 76 8.96 14.05 -2.13
C ALA A 76 8.40 14.87 -0.96
N LEU A 77 7.24 14.47 -0.44
CA LEU A 77 6.58 15.20 0.65
C LEU A 77 7.27 15.02 2.02
N ASP A 78 8.08 13.97 2.15
CA ASP A 78 8.79 13.62 3.37
C ASP A 78 10.23 14.17 3.42
N GLU A 79 10.71 14.79 2.34
CA GLU A 79 12.04 15.41 2.27
C GLU A 79 11.95 16.91 2.00
N SER A 80 12.88 17.68 2.58
CA SER A 80 12.99 19.11 2.33
C SER A 80 13.64 19.35 0.96
N TRP A 81 12.84 19.70 -0.05
CA TRP A 81 13.29 20.00 -1.40
C TRP A 81 13.26 21.50 -1.75
N GLU A 82 12.49 22.27 -1.01
CA GLU A 82 12.38 23.72 -1.15
C GLU A 82 12.62 24.41 0.21
N PRO A 83 13.02 25.68 0.27
CA PRO A 83 13.40 26.36 1.53
C PRO A 83 12.37 26.31 2.64
N HIS A 84 11.10 26.10 2.30
CA HIS A 84 10.00 26.12 3.28
C HIS A 84 9.00 24.96 3.16
N GLY A 85 9.20 24.05 2.22
CA GLY A 85 8.34 22.86 2.04
C GLY A 85 6.88 23.16 1.70
N THR A 86 6.06 22.10 1.70
CA THR A 86 4.61 22.19 1.50
C THR A 86 3.88 22.27 2.84
N ARG A 87 2.96 23.22 2.96
CA ARG A 87 2.11 23.42 4.13
C ARG A 87 0.65 23.32 3.76
N LEU A 88 -0.10 22.57 4.57
CA LEU A 88 -1.56 22.48 4.47
C LEU A 88 -2.15 23.24 5.66
N GLY A 89 -2.99 24.25 5.41
CA GLY A 89 -3.64 25.03 6.46
C GLY A 89 -5.14 24.79 6.47
N VAL A 90 -5.75 24.68 7.65
CA VAL A 90 -7.20 24.57 7.84
C VAL A 90 -7.65 25.57 8.90
N ASP A 91 -8.61 26.41 8.55
CA ASP A 91 -9.36 27.29 9.43
C ASP A 91 -10.70 26.62 9.74
N ILE A 92 -10.86 26.14 10.97
CA ILE A 92 -12.01 25.36 11.41
C ILE A 92 -13.11 26.19 12.08
N ASP A 93 -12.80 27.40 12.53
CA ASP A 93 -13.75 28.30 13.22
C ASP A 93 -14.24 29.47 12.33
N GLY A 94 -13.65 29.63 11.13
CA GLY A 94 -13.96 30.71 10.19
C GLY A 94 -13.50 32.09 10.64
N ASN A 95 -12.66 32.20 11.67
CA ASN A 95 -12.21 33.43 12.25
C ASN A 95 -10.79 33.82 11.80
N THR A 96 -10.69 34.67 10.80
CA THR A 96 -9.40 35.12 10.26
C THR A 96 -8.54 35.94 11.25
N SER A 97 -9.06 36.27 12.42
CA SER A 97 -8.34 37.02 13.46
C SER A 97 -7.65 36.08 14.47
N THR A 98 -7.96 34.81 14.45
CA THR A 98 -7.32 33.73 15.24
C THR A 98 -6.43 32.90 14.35
N GLY A 99 -5.77 31.90 14.92
CA GLY A 99 -4.96 30.95 14.13
C GLY A 99 -3.65 31.52 13.56
N GLN A 100 -3.05 30.78 12.68
CA GLN A 100 -1.77 31.05 12.04
C GLN A 100 -1.95 31.71 10.68
N ILE A 101 -0.85 32.26 10.15
CA ILE A 101 -0.78 32.78 8.79
C ILE A 101 0.04 31.83 7.92
N VAL A 102 -0.56 31.31 6.84
CA VAL A 102 0.11 30.49 5.84
C VAL A 102 0.14 31.24 4.52
N GLY A 103 1.26 31.92 4.22
CA GLY A 103 1.35 32.82 3.08
C GLY A 103 0.36 33.98 3.15
N GLY A 104 -0.58 34.06 2.21
CA GLY A 104 -1.68 35.03 2.21
C GLY A 104 -2.93 34.59 2.97
N PHE A 105 -2.99 33.35 3.40
CA PHE A 105 -4.13 32.79 4.13
C PHE A 105 -4.03 33.07 5.63
N GLN A 106 -5.08 33.68 6.22
CA GLN A 106 -5.16 34.02 7.62
C GLN A 106 -6.21 33.16 8.32
N GLY A 107 -5.96 32.81 9.57
CA GLY A 107 -6.90 32.07 10.41
C GLY A 107 -6.68 30.55 10.42
N ALA A 108 -5.53 30.05 9.97
CA ALA A 108 -5.28 28.61 10.02
C ALA A 108 -5.14 28.14 11.48
N ASP A 109 -6.11 27.37 11.97
CA ASP A 109 -6.06 26.76 13.30
C ASP A 109 -5.11 25.58 13.32
N ILE A 110 -5.06 24.84 12.21
CA ILE A 110 -4.22 23.66 12.01
C ILE A 110 -3.33 23.92 10.81
N VAL A 111 -2.02 23.67 10.95
CA VAL A 111 -1.06 23.71 9.83
C VAL A 111 -0.22 22.42 9.84
N VAL A 112 -0.33 21.64 8.77
CA VAL A 112 0.52 20.48 8.53
C VAL A 112 1.77 20.93 7.79
N HIS A 113 2.94 20.64 8.34
CA HIS A 113 4.25 20.90 7.78
C HIS A 113 4.84 19.57 7.27
N LEU A 114 4.57 19.22 6.00
CA LEU A 114 4.84 17.87 5.49
C LEU A 114 6.33 17.50 5.57
N GLN A 115 7.21 18.32 4.98
CA GLN A 115 8.66 18.03 4.95
C GLN A 115 9.31 18.18 6.34
N ASP A 116 8.76 19.05 7.20
CA ASP A 116 9.24 19.23 8.57
C ASP A 116 8.64 18.18 9.54
N ARG A 117 7.66 17.41 9.09
CA ARG A 117 7.04 16.25 9.78
C ARG A 117 6.37 16.59 11.10
N TYR A 118 5.64 17.69 11.15
CA TYR A 118 4.82 18.03 12.32
C TYR A 118 3.54 18.77 11.94
N VAL A 119 2.61 18.78 12.87
CA VAL A 119 1.39 19.61 12.80
C VAL A 119 1.47 20.68 13.87
N SER A 120 1.23 21.94 13.50
CA SER A 120 1.07 23.03 14.45
C SER A 120 -0.41 23.37 14.61
N GLU A 121 -0.88 23.45 15.84
CA GLU A 121 -2.26 23.74 16.21
C GLU A 121 -2.33 25.02 17.05
N SER A 122 -3.25 25.91 16.71
CA SER A 122 -3.44 27.15 17.42
C SER A 122 -4.46 27.00 18.54
N ASN A 123 -4.06 27.36 19.74
CA ASN A 123 -4.96 27.39 20.89
C ASN A 123 -5.77 28.69 20.95
N THR A 124 -6.92 28.66 21.60
CA THR A 124 -7.80 29.81 21.81
C THR A 124 -7.13 31.00 22.56
N ASN A 125 -6.01 30.75 23.23
CA ASN A 125 -5.21 31.77 23.91
C ASN A 125 -4.13 32.41 23.01
N GLY A 126 -4.07 32.03 21.72
CA GLY A 126 -3.10 32.52 20.75
C GLY A 126 -1.71 31.87 20.81
N THR A 127 -1.54 30.79 21.58
CA THR A 127 -0.33 29.96 21.55
C THR A 127 -0.45 28.87 20.49
N THR A 128 0.70 28.39 20.01
CA THR A 128 0.76 27.28 19.06
C THR A 128 1.44 26.07 19.72
N GLU A 129 0.85 24.90 19.57
CA GLU A 129 1.41 23.62 19.99
C GLU A 129 1.83 22.80 18.77
N GLN A 130 2.86 21.97 18.95
CA GLN A 130 3.34 21.08 17.90
C GLN A 130 3.03 19.62 18.27
N HIS A 131 2.60 18.86 17.27
CA HIS A 131 2.24 17.45 17.39
C HIS A 131 2.93 16.66 16.28
N SER A 132 3.14 15.35 16.48
CA SER A 132 3.59 14.48 15.41
C SER A 132 2.51 14.32 14.33
N LEU A 133 2.92 13.91 13.12
CA LEU A 133 1.95 13.57 12.06
C LEU A 133 1.03 12.41 12.50
N ASN A 134 1.58 11.46 13.27
CA ASN A 134 0.81 10.31 13.75
C ASN A 134 -0.24 10.70 14.79
N ASP A 135 0.06 11.62 15.71
CA ASP A 135 -0.89 12.12 16.72
C ASP A 135 -2.11 12.80 16.08
N ARG A 136 -1.94 13.35 14.90
CA ARG A 136 -2.98 14.08 14.17
C ARG A 136 -3.60 13.30 13.03
N TYR A 137 -3.25 12.01 12.91
CA TYR A 137 -3.72 11.11 11.85
C TYR A 137 -3.48 11.69 10.45
N VAL A 138 -2.31 12.25 10.23
CA VAL A 138 -1.87 12.63 8.89
C VAL A 138 -1.38 11.37 8.18
N ARG A 139 -1.95 11.07 7.01
CA ARG A 139 -1.59 9.96 6.14
C ARG A 139 -1.37 10.47 4.74
N MET A 140 -0.45 9.89 3.99
CA MET A 140 -0.14 10.33 2.63
C MET A 140 0.18 9.17 1.71
N ALA A 141 -0.19 9.31 0.46
CA ALA A 141 0.17 8.42 -0.63
C ALA A 141 0.49 9.24 -1.90
N PRO A 142 1.53 8.86 -2.66
CA PRO A 142 2.57 7.92 -2.27
C PRO A 142 3.49 8.49 -1.17
N THR A 143 4.25 7.62 -0.48
CA THR A 143 5.30 8.04 0.47
C THR A 143 6.60 8.45 -0.23
N TYR A 144 6.77 8.11 -1.51
CA TYR A 144 7.89 8.54 -2.34
C TYR A 144 7.49 9.68 -3.29
N GLY A 145 8.48 10.25 -3.98
CA GLY A 145 8.27 11.40 -4.86
C GLY A 145 7.36 11.08 -6.05
N GLY A 146 6.29 11.85 -6.16
CA GLY A 146 5.28 11.81 -7.22
C GLY A 146 4.96 13.20 -7.77
N GLU A 147 4.29 13.26 -8.91
CA GLU A 147 3.69 14.48 -9.46
C GLU A 147 2.32 14.76 -8.82
N GLU A 148 1.69 13.75 -8.25
CA GLU A 148 0.45 13.85 -7.50
C GLU A 148 0.58 13.18 -6.14
N HIS A 149 -0.13 13.71 -5.14
CA HIS A 149 -0.17 13.17 -3.78
C HIS A 149 -1.54 13.37 -3.16
N GLU A 150 -1.91 12.40 -2.33
CA GLU A 150 -3.06 12.49 -1.44
C GLU A 150 -2.60 12.60 0.00
N VAL A 151 -3.27 13.45 0.77
CA VAL A 151 -2.99 13.60 2.20
C VAL A 151 -4.32 13.65 2.95
N SER A 152 -4.46 12.83 3.98
CA SER A 152 -5.59 12.90 4.90
C SER A 152 -5.19 13.44 6.26
N LEU A 153 -6.14 14.05 6.96
CA LEU A 153 -6.02 14.57 8.31
C LEU A 153 -7.28 14.16 9.10
N GLY A 154 -7.11 13.48 10.24
CA GLY A 154 -8.25 13.01 11.04
C GLY A 154 -9.07 14.13 11.64
N ARG A 155 -10.39 14.15 11.45
CA ARG A 155 -11.27 15.22 11.94
C ARG A 155 -11.38 15.25 13.46
N ALA A 156 -11.70 14.13 14.08
CA ALA A 156 -11.99 14.06 15.52
C ALA A 156 -10.78 14.48 16.38
N VAL A 157 -9.59 13.98 16.05
CA VAL A 157 -8.35 14.28 16.81
C VAL A 157 -7.86 15.72 16.64
N ASN A 158 -8.35 16.41 15.60
CA ASN A 158 -8.01 17.80 15.30
C ASN A 158 -9.13 18.77 15.66
N GLY A 159 -10.15 18.35 16.39
CA GLY A 159 -11.23 19.21 16.86
C GLY A 159 -12.12 19.78 15.76
N VAL A 160 -12.09 19.23 14.55
CA VAL A 160 -12.91 19.68 13.43
C VAL A 160 -14.39 19.43 13.75
N PRO A 161 -15.29 20.45 13.64
CA PRO A 161 -16.69 20.28 13.98
C PRO A 161 -17.41 19.29 13.06
N VAL A 162 -18.51 18.74 13.53
CA VAL A 162 -19.31 17.80 12.73
C VAL A 162 -20.09 18.49 11.61
N ALA A 163 -20.32 19.81 11.69
CA ALA A 163 -21.02 20.57 10.66
C ALA A 163 -20.49 22.00 10.60
N GLY A 164 -20.65 22.62 9.45
CA GLY A 164 -20.19 23.97 9.19
C GLY A 164 -19.42 24.04 7.87
N THR A 165 -18.65 25.08 7.72
CA THR A 165 -17.77 25.33 6.59
C THR A 165 -16.36 25.49 7.12
N VAL A 166 -15.41 24.88 6.44
CA VAL A 166 -13.97 25.07 6.72
C VAL A 166 -13.31 25.78 5.55
N ARG A 167 -12.37 26.63 5.86
CA ARG A 167 -11.48 27.23 4.86
C ARG A 167 -10.16 26.46 4.87
N TRP A 168 -9.57 26.32 3.71
CA TRP A 168 -8.34 25.54 3.56
C TRP A 168 -7.34 26.23 2.65
N THR A 169 -6.07 25.87 2.80
CA THR A 169 -5.00 26.33 1.91
C THR A 169 -3.92 25.27 1.76
N VAL A 170 -3.33 25.21 0.57
CA VAL A 170 -2.07 24.53 0.28
C VAL A 170 -1.08 25.58 -0.17
N ARG A 171 0.09 25.60 0.45
CA ARG A 171 1.17 26.51 0.07
C ARG A 171 2.47 25.75 -0.16
N CYS A 172 3.08 25.95 -1.31
CA CYS A 172 4.44 25.50 -1.60
C CYS A 172 5.46 26.56 -1.16
N GLY A 173 6.65 26.14 -0.76
CA GLY A 173 7.73 27.01 -0.27
C GLY A 173 8.20 28.05 -1.26
N SER A 174 8.12 27.76 -2.57
CA SER A 174 8.43 28.70 -3.64
C SER A 174 7.38 29.81 -3.85
N GLY A 175 6.26 29.77 -3.11
CA GLY A 175 5.28 30.85 -3.07
C GLY A 175 3.92 30.54 -3.65
N GLN A 176 3.76 29.45 -4.43
CA GLN A 176 2.47 29.03 -4.98
C GLN A 176 1.49 28.71 -3.87
N GLN A 177 0.26 29.13 -4.04
CA GLN A 177 -0.81 28.92 -3.07
C GLN A 177 -2.11 28.57 -3.78
N VAL A 178 -2.85 27.65 -3.19
CA VAL A 178 -4.23 27.32 -3.52
C VAL A 178 -5.03 27.48 -2.24
N SER A 179 -6.22 28.03 -2.30
CA SER A 179 -7.10 28.17 -1.13
C SER A 179 -8.54 28.03 -1.55
N GLY A 180 -9.37 27.58 -0.63
CA GLY A 180 -10.79 27.41 -0.86
C GLY A 180 -11.59 27.37 0.42
N GLU A 181 -12.88 27.13 0.26
CA GLU A 181 -13.85 26.97 1.33
C GLU A 181 -14.79 25.82 0.96
N VAL A 182 -15.07 24.92 1.90
CA VAL A 182 -15.90 23.75 1.67
C VAL A 182 -16.85 23.53 2.86
N ALA A 183 -18.10 23.18 2.58
CA ALA A 183 -19.03 22.69 3.58
C ALA A 183 -18.59 21.28 4.01
N LEU A 184 -18.55 21.05 5.33
CA LEU A 184 -18.20 19.73 5.87
C LEU A 184 -19.24 18.69 5.48
N ASP A 185 -18.79 17.65 4.77
CA ASP A 185 -19.55 16.45 4.51
C ASP A 185 -19.46 15.50 5.71
N ASN A 186 -20.57 14.82 6.02
CA ASN A 186 -20.65 13.80 7.06
C ASN A 186 -21.04 12.43 6.48
N THR A 187 -20.86 12.25 5.18
CA THR A 187 -20.93 10.91 4.59
C THR A 187 -19.90 10.02 5.31
N PRO A 188 -20.26 8.80 5.73
CA PRO A 188 -19.28 7.89 6.31
C PRO A 188 -18.07 7.70 5.39
N ALA A 189 -16.89 7.58 5.97
CA ALA A 189 -15.69 7.21 5.23
C ALA A 189 -15.88 5.93 4.41
N LEU A 190 -15.11 5.75 3.37
CA LEU A 190 -15.17 4.56 2.52
C LEU A 190 -14.96 3.30 3.37
N ALA A 191 -16.02 2.52 3.52
CA ALA A 191 -16.00 1.31 4.33
C ALA A 191 -15.28 0.18 3.59
N MET A 192 -14.25 -0.37 4.23
CA MET A 192 -13.56 -1.58 3.81
C MET A 192 -13.96 -2.75 4.69
N ALA A 193 -14.03 -3.93 4.13
CA ALA A 193 -14.25 -5.19 4.87
C ALA A 193 -13.72 -6.36 4.03
N THR A 194 -12.44 -6.27 3.65
CA THR A 194 -11.77 -7.30 2.85
C THR A 194 -11.75 -8.63 3.62
N PRO A 195 -12.31 -9.71 3.09
CA PRO A 195 -12.25 -11.02 3.75
C PRO A 195 -10.80 -11.50 3.87
N LEU A 196 -10.41 -12.00 5.07
CA LEU A 196 -9.06 -12.54 5.27
C LEU A 196 -8.94 -13.98 4.77
N GLU A 197 -10.04 -14.68 4.57
CA GLU A 197 -10.02 -16.02 3.94
C GLU A 197 -9.41 -15.93 2.54
N ARG A 198 -8.78 -17.02 2.12
CA ARG A 198 -8.24 -17.14 0.76
C ARG A 198 -9.32 -16.88 -0.29
N ALA A 199 -9.00 -16.10 -1.31
CA ALA A 199 -9.91 -15.86 -2.42
C ALA A 199 -10.25 -17.17 -3.15
N GLU A 200 -11.51 -17.32 -3.56
CA GLU A 200 -11.94 -18.51 -4.32
C GLU A 200 -11.12 -18.65 -5.61
N GLY A 201 -10.57 -19.83 -5.80
CA GLY A 201 -9.72 -20.15 -6.93
C GLY A 201 -8.27 -19.70 -6.84
N ALA A 202 -7.85 -19.09 -5.73
CA ALA A 202 -6.45 -18.82 -5.46
C ALA A 202 -5.68 -20.14 -5.24
N GLU A 203 -4.52 -20.25 -5.86
CA GLU A 203 -3.66 -21.42 -5.81
C GLU A 203 -2.51 -21.25 -4.82
N VAL A 204 -2.02 -20.01 -4.68
CA VAL A 204 -0.93 -19.62 -3.77
C VAL A 204 -1.31 -18.31 -3.09
N ARG A 205 -1.06 -18.23 -1.77
CA ARG A 205 -1.08 -16.99 -1.00
C ARG A 205 0.35 -16.64 -0.61
N VAL A 206 0.83 -15.49 -1.09
CA VAL A 206 2.14 -14.94 -0.73
C VAL A 206 1.94 -13.79 0.25
N ALA A 207 2.81 -13.70 1.24
CA ALA A 207 2.85 -12.57 2.17
C ALA A 207 4.28 -12.06 2.33
N PHE A 208 4.42 -10.77 2.66
CA PHE A 208 5.69 -10.19 3.08
C PHE A 208 5.50 -9.42 4.38
N TRP A 209 6.49 -9.50 5.27
CA TRP A 209 6.40 -8.89 6.58
C TRP A 209 7.79 -8.60 7.18
N ASN A 210 8.02 -7.37 7.56
CA ASN A 210 9.15 -6.98 8.39
C ASN A 210 8.83 -7.36 9.85
N MET A 211 9.67 -8.21 10.46
CA MET A 211 9.45 -8.79 11.80
C MET A 211 9.98 -7.91 12.94
N ASN A 212 10.57 -6.77 12.63
CA ASN A 212 11.11 -5.80 13.60
C ASN A 212 12.00 -6.46 14.69
N ARG A 213 12.77 -7.52 14.33
CA ARG A 213 13.65 -8.30 15.23
C ARG A 213 12.98 -8.86 16.47
N ARG A 214 11.65 -9.10 16.45
CA ARG A 214 10.86 -9.42 17.66
C ARG A 214 10.46 -10.90 17.76
N LEU A 215 11.13 -11.79 17.05
CA LEU A 215 10.82 -13.23 17.03
C LEU A 215 11.26 -14.00 18.31
N ASP A 216 11.62 -13.31 19.39
CA ASP A 216 11.88 -13.86 20.73
C ASP A 216 11.11 -13.11 21.83
N GLU A 217 10.34 -12.08 21.48
CA GLU A 217 9.53 -11.30 22.42
C GLU A 217 8.14 -11.93 22.59
N ALA A 218 7.83 -12.50 23.75
CA ALA A 218 6.59 -13.23 23.99
C ALA A 218 5.31 -12.49 23.56
N PRO A 219 5.08 -11.19 23.88
CA PRO A 219 3.88 -10.48 23.41
C PRO A 219 3.81 -10.36 21.90
N ALA A 220 4.94 -10.10 21.22
CA ALA A 220 5.00 -10.02 19.77
C ALA A 220 4.72 -11.37 19.13
N LEU A 221 5.31 -12.45 19.64
CA LEU A 221 5.09 -13.82 19.16
C LEU A 221 3.60 -14.24 19.23
N GLU A 222 2.90 -13.88 20.32
CA GLU A 222 1.47 -14.17 20.45
C GLU A 222 0.64 -13.44 19.38
N ALA A 223 0.93 -12.16 19.16
CA ALA A 223 0.25 -11.35 18.14
C ALA A 223 0.59 -11.84 16.72
N MET A 224 1.88 -12.12 16.42
CA MET A 224 2.32 -12.70 15.15
C MET A 224 1.61 -14.02 14.85
N GLY A 225 1.51 -14.89 15.86
CA GLY A 225 0.81 -16.17 15.73
C GLY A 225 -0.65 -15.99 15.36
N ARG A 226 -1.40 -15.07 16.01
CA ARG A 226 -2.80 -14.77 15.67
C ARG A 226 -2.93 -14.20 14.26
N ILE A 227 -2.08 -13.26 13.88
CA ILE A 227 -2.08 -12.66 12.53
C ILE A 227 -1.82 -13.73 11.47
N LEU A 228 -0.81 -14.55 11.63
CA LEU A 228 -0.50 -15.62 10.67
C LEU A 228 -1.61 -16.67 10.60
N GLN A 229 -2.24 -17.00 11.74
CA GLN A 229 -3.40 -17.91 11.76
C GLN A 229 -4.63 -17.32 11.07
N ALA A 230 -4.83 -16.00 11.15
CA ALA A 230 -5.92 -15.33 10.42
C ALA A 230 -5.63 -15.25 8.92
N VAL A 231 -4.39 -14.97 8.52
CA VAL A 231 -3.99 -14.77 7.13
C VAL A 231 -3.75 -16.09 6.39
N GLN A 232 -3.19 -17.11 7.04
CA GLN A 232 -2.89 -18.43 6.44
C GLN A 232 -2.07 -18.36 5.14
N PRO A 233 -0.87 -17.73 5.13
CA PRO A 233 -0.02 -17.68 3.94
C PRO A 233 0.55 -19.04 3.57
N ASP A 234 0.94 -19.22 2.31
CA ASP A 234 1.65 -20.39 1.84
C ASP A 234 3.16 -20.12 1.72
N VAL A 235 3.50 -18.88 1.35
CA VAL A 235 4.88 -18.41 1.25
C VAL A 235 4.97 -17.05 1.94
N ILE A 236 6.02 -16.84 2.73
CA ILE A 236 6.27 -15.62 3.48
C ILE A 236 7.69 -15.15 3.23
N GLY A 237 7.85 -13.94 2.70
CA GLY A 237 9.11 -13.20 2.74
C GLY A 237 9.19 -12.41 4.05
N MET A 238 10.25 -12.59 4.81
CA MET A 238 10.48 -11.90 6.09
C MET A 238 11.74 -11.05 6.03
N SER A 239 11.71 -9.88 6.64
CA SER A 239 12.87 -9.02 6.88
C SER A 239 13.05 -8.70 8.35
N GLU A 240 14.22 -8.14 8.71
CA GLU A 240 14.67 -7.91 10.08
C GLU A 240 14.66 -9.20 10.93
N VAL A 241 15.26 -10.25 10.37
CA VAL A 241 15.38 -11.57 11.00
C VAL A 241 16.85 -12.02 11.18
N GLU A 242 17.81 -11.09 11.11
CA GLU A 242 19.25 -11.38 11.16
C GLU A 242 19.67 -12.16 12.42
N ASP A 243 19.05 -11.89 13.57
CA ASP A 243 19.40 -12.50 14.86
C ASP A 243 18.84 -13.93 15.03
N PHE A 244 17.99 -14.38 14.08
CA PHE A 244 17.29 -15.66 14.19
C PHE A 244 17.78 -16.69 13.18
N SER A 245 17.82 -17.95 13.59
CA SER A 245 18.14 -19.04 12.68
C SER A 245 16.92 -19.50 11.89
N ALA A 246 17.14 -20.04 10.70
CA ALA A 246 16.08 -20.67 9.89
C ALA A 246 15.35 -21.79 10.68
N ALA A 247 16.05 -22.52 11.55
CA ALA A 247 15.45 -23.54 12.41
C ALA A 247 14.49 -22.95 13.44
N HIS A 248 14.87 -21.81 14.08
CA HIS A 248 14.00 -21.11 15.03
C HIS A 248 12.70 -20.64 14.38
N VAL A 249 12.80 -20.00 13.21
CA VAL A 249 11.63 -19.50 12.46
C VAL A 249 10.75 -20.65 11.97
N ARG A 250 11.35 -21.74 11.51
CA ARG A 250 10.59 -22.96 11.15
C ARG A 250 9.80 -23.50 12.35
N ASP A 251 10.44 -23.62 13.52
CA ASP A 251 9.77 -24.17 14.71
C ASP A 251 8.60 -23.28 15.17
N LEU A 252 8.71 -21.95 15.01
CA LEU A 252 7.60 -21.00 15.25
C LEU A 252 6.46 -21.24 14.24
N LEU A 253 6.78 -21.32 12.94
CA LEU A 253 5.78 -21.52 11.89
C LEU A 253 5.10 -22.88 12.02
N ASP A 254 5.83 -23.94 12.33
CA ASP A 254 5.26 -25.28 12.59
C ASP A 254 4.31 -25.26 13.78
N GLY A 255 4.55 -24.39 14.78
CA GLY A 255 3.66 -24.17 15.92
C GLY A 255 2.42 -23.37 15.57
N TRP A 256 2.54 -22.29 14.82
CA TRP A 256 1.43 -21.40 14.45
C TRP A 256 0.57 -21.93 13.31
N LEU A 257 1.21 -22.55 12.31
CA LEU A 257 0.62 -22.99 11.04
C LEU A 257 1.05 -24.43 10.73
N PRO A 258 0.65 -25.41 11.56
CA PRO A 258 1.09 -26.79 11.39
C PRO A 258 0.70 -27.36 10.02
N LEU A 259 1.63 -28.09 9.41
CA LEU A 259 1.42 -28.77 8.12
C LEU A 259 1.11 -30.25 8.34
N GLU A 260 0.15 -30.79 7.61
CA GLU A 260 -0.18 -32.20 7.68
C GLU A 260 0.98 -33.04 7.06
N GLY A 261 1.72 -33.74 7.93
CA GLY A 261 2.80 -34.65 7.51
C GLY A 261 4.08 -33.99 7.05
N GLY A 262 4.34 -32.72 7.39
CA GLY A 262 5.55 -31.99 7.01
C GLY A 262 5.91 -30.88 7.98
N SER A 263 6.91 -30.11 7.62
CA SER A 263 7.36 -28.89 8.29
C SER A 263 7.55 -27.79 7.25
N TRP A 264 7.53 -26.55 7.70
CA TRP A 264 7.86 -25.40 6.86
C TRP A 264 9.31 -25.51 6.35
N HIS A 265 9.51 -25.12 5.10
CA HIS A 265 10.81 -24.92 4.49
C HIS A 265 11.23 -23.48 4.69
N VAL A 266 12.41 -23.24 5.24
CA VAL A 266 12.93 -21.89 5.52
C VAL A 266 14.31 -21.76 4.94
N ALA A 267 14.47 -20.85 4.00
CA ALA A 267 15.74 -20.36 3.48
C ALA A 267 16.09 -19.03 4.13
N LYS A 268 17.37 -18.78 4.41
CA LYS A 268 17.88 -17.56 5.01
C LYS A 268 19.11 -17.08 4.25
N ASP A 269 19.17 -15.80 3.94
CA ASP A 269 20.37 -15.15 3.42
C ASP A 269 21.42 -14.88 4.52
N ASP A 270 22.53 -14.30 4.13
CA ASP A 270 23.62 -13.92 5.06
C ASP A 270 23.35 -12.60 5.81
N TRP A 271 22.23 -11.93 5.51
CA TRP A 271 21.87 -10.63 6.06
C TRP A 271 20.67 -10.73 7.00
N ASP A 272 19.54 -10.24 6.57
CA ASP A 272 18.35 -10.07 7.41
C ASP A 272 17.06 -10.56 6.73
N LEU A 273 17.17 -11.43 5.72
CA LEU A 273 16.04 -11.93 4.96
C LEU A 273 15.82 -13.43 5.14
N MET A 274 14.57 -13.84 5.18
CA MET A 274 14.14 -15.23 5.07
C MET A 274 12.98 -15.37 4.08
N VAL A 275 12.95 -16.50 3.39
CA VAL A 275 11.76 -16.95 2.69
C VAL A 275 11.32 -18.27 3.30
N CYS A 276 10.06 -18.31 3.74
CA CYS A 276 9.43 -19.46 4.35
C CYS A 276 8.34 -20.00 3.44
N SER A 277 8.28 -21.31 3.21
CA SER A 277 7.32 -21.91 2.29
C SER A 277 6.76 -23.22 2.85
N ARG A 278 5.46 -23.48 2.57
CA ARG A 278 4.84 -24.80 2.77
C ARG A 278 5.40 -25.87 1.86
N TRP A 279 5.94 -25.47 0.72
CA TRP A 279 6.48 -26.35 -0.32
C TRP A 279 8.00 -26.28 -0.34
N PRO A 280 8.68 -27.28 -0.91
CA PRO A 280 10.13 -27.26 -1.00
C PRO A 280 10.67 -25.99 -1.66
N ILE A 281 11.71 -25.42 -1.08
CA ILE A 281 12.55 -24.40 -1.72
C ILE A 281 13.60 -25.18 -2.50
N THR A 282 13.63 -25.02 -3.82
CA THR A 282 14.45 -25.82 -4.73
C THR A 282 15.78 -25.15 -5.08
N THR A 283 15.81 -23.82 -5.05
CA THR A 283 17.02 -23.04 -5.35
C THR A 283 16.98 -21.71 -4.57
N GLU A 284 18.15 -21.29 -4.13
CA GLU A 284 18.39 -20.04 -3.41
C GLU A 284 19.41 -19.20 -4.18
N TYR A 285 19.21 -17.87 -4.24
CA TYR A 285 20.08 -16.90 -4.89
C TYR A 285 20.50 -15.80 -3.90
N PRO A 286 21.46 -16.08 -2.98
CA PRO A 286 21.78 -15.19 -1.86
C PRO A 286 22.71 -14.03 -2.21
N ASP A 287 23.27 -13.98 -3.43
CA ASP A 287 24.35 -13.04 -3.79
C ASP A 287 23.86 -11.65 -4.20
N ILE A 288 22.54 -11.36 -4.07
CA ILE A 288 21.97 -10.05 -4.42
C ILE A 288 21.79 -9.26 -3.12
N TYR A 289 22.50 -8.16 -3.01
CA TYR A 289 22.54 -7.39 -1.78
C TYR A 289 21.14 -6.88 -1.35
N ARG A 290 20.71 -7.20 -0.12
CA ARG A 290 19.40 -6.85 0.46
C ARG A 290 18.19 -7.43 -0.26
N GLN A 291 18.40 -8.47 -1.05
CA GLN A 291 17.34 -9.11 -1.84
C GLN A 291 17.62 -10.59 -1.93
N PHE A 292 16.63 -11.39 -1.65
CA PHE A 292 16.79 -12.85 -1.56
C PHE A 292 15.76 -13.60 -2.40
N PRO A 293 16.00 -13.79 -3.69
CA PRO A 293 15.16 -14.61 -4.54
C PRO A 293 15.36 -16.10 -4.23
N VAL A 294 14.25 -16.84 -4.21
CA VAL A 294 14.26 -18.31 -4.12
C VAL A 294 13.24 -18.91 -5.09
N LEU A 295 13.47 -20.15 -5.52
CA LEU A 295 12.49 -20.93 -6.25
C LEU A 295 11.74 -21.86 -5.30
N VAL A 296 10.42 -21.83 -5.38
CA VAL A 296 9.50 -22.65 -4.60
C VAL A 296 8.76 -23.62 -5.53
N ASP A 297 8.74 -24.90 -5.19
CA ASP A 297 7.96 -25.94 -5.90
C ASP A 297 6.46 -25.78 -5.57
N ALA A 298 5.85 -24.73 -6.11
CA ALA A 298 4.46 -24.37 -5.87
C ALA A 298 3.49 -25.37 -6.53
N PRO A 299 2.22 -25.49 -6.06
CA PRO A 299 1.27 -26.49 -6.54
C PRO A 299 0.67 -26.16 -7.92
N TRP A 300 1.45 -25.56 -8.79
CA TRP A 300 1.10 -25.31 -10.20
C TRP A 300 2.18 -25.87 -11.13
N ALA A 301 1.95 -25.91 -12.41
CA ALA A 301 2.94 -26.43 -13.34
C ALA A 301 4.19 -25.52 -13.38
N GLY A 302 5.28 -25.94 -12.77
CA GLY A 302 6.57 -25.24 -12.64
C GLY A 302 6.69 -24.44 -11.36
N ASP A 303 7.89 -23.91 -11.12
CA ASP A 303 8.24 -23.19 -9.90
C ASP A 303 7.63 -21.79 -9.85
N LEU A 304 7.63 -21.22 -8.64
CA LEU A 304 7.38 -19.81 -8.35
C LEU A 304 8.69 -19.20 -7.82
N MET A 305 9.17 -18.11 -8.41
CA MET A 305 10.21 -17.31 -7.80
C MET A 305 9.57 -16.31 -6.82
N VAL A 306 10.01 -16.35 -5.57
CA VAL A 306 9.67 -15.34 -4.56
C VAL A 306 10.96 -14.64 -4.14
N ALA A 307 11.00 -13.32 -4.29
CA ALA A 307 12.13 -12.51 -3.88
C ALA A 307 11.73 -11.64 -2.68
N ALA A 308 12.25 -11.98 -1.50
CA ALA A 308 12.14 -11.12 -0.32
C ALA A 308 13.15 -9.98 -0.44
N SER A 309 12.76 -8.78 -0.02
CA SER A 309 13.60 -7.59 -0.11
C SER A 309 13.50 -6.74 1.15
N HIS A 310 14.63 -6.12 1.55
CA HIS A 310 14.70 -5.09 2.57
C HIS A 310 15.68 -4.02 2.12
N LEU A 311 15.19 -3.07 1.32
CA LEU A 311 16.03 -2.02 0.74
C LEU A 311 16.48 -1.02 1.81
N LYS A 312 17.47 -0.20 1.45
CA LYS A 312 18.06 0.78 2.38
C LYS A 312 17.03 1.75 2.92
N CYS A 313 16.93 1.85 4.24
CA CYS A 313 16.03 2.78 4.92
C CYS A 313 16.44 4.25 4.80
N CYS A 314 15.55 5.10 5.24
CA CYS A 314 15.81 6.51 5.56
C CYS A 314 16.30 7.32 4.34
N ASN A 315 17.31 8.18 4.49
CA ASN A 315 17.85 9.02 3.42
C ASN A 315 18.72 8.23 2.40
N GLY A 316 18.44 6.95 2.20
CA GLY A 316 19.21 6.04 1.35
C GLY A 316 18.74 5.93 -0.10
N ALA A 317 18.14 6.97 -0.69
CA ALA A 317 17.52 6.90 -2.02
C ALA A 317 18.49 6.44 -3.14
N GLU A 318 19.72 6.93 -3.16
CA GLU A 318 20.73 6.49 -4.14
C GLU A 318 21.12 5.03 -3.93
N GLN A 319 21.22 4.58 -2.68
CA GLN A 319 21.52 3.18 -2.40
C GLN A 319 20.35 2.27 -2.81
N ARG A 320 19.10 2.64 -2.50
CA ARG A 320 17.93 1.90 -2.98
C ARG A 320 17.89 1.80 -4.50
N ARG A 321 18.30 2.85 -5.19
CA ARG A 321 18.40 2.86 -6.66
C ARG A 321 19.42 1.83 -7.16
N THR A 322 20.62 1.80 -6.55
CA THR A 322 21.64 0.79 -6.86
C THR A 322 21.13 -0.64 -6.59
N GLU A 323 20.49 -0.85 -5.44
CA GLU A 323 19.89 -2.14 -5.06
C GLU A 323 18.81 -2.58 -6.08
N ALA A 324 17.99 -1.64 -6.57
CA ALA A 324 17.00 -1.92 -7.60
C ALA A 324 17.64 -2.27 -8.96
N ASP A 325 18.70 -1.55 -9.35
CA ASP A 325 19.46 -1.84 -10.58
C ASP A 325 20.07 -3.25 -10.54
N GLU A 326 20.66 -3.65 -9.40
CA GLU A 326 21.25 -4.98 -9.20
C GLU A 326 20.19 -6.09 -9.32
N TYR A 327 19.01 -5.90 -8.72
CA TYR A 327 17.92 -6.88 -8.87
C TYR A 327 17.40 -6.97 -10.30
N MET A 328 17.27 -5.85 -10.98
CA MET A 328 16.82 -5.85 -12.38
C MET A 328 17.87 -6.50 -13.30
N ALA A 329 19.15 -6.34 -13.02
CA ALA A 329 20.21 -7.06 -13.74
C ALA A 329 20.10 -8.57 -13.54
N PHE A 330 19.89 -9.02 -12.30
CA PHE A 330 19.62 -10.43 -11.99
C PHE A 330 18.36 -10.95 -12.70
N LEU A 331 17.26 -10.23 -12.61
CA LEU A 331 16.00 -10.67 -13.22
C LEU A 331 16.09 -10.74 -14.74
N ARG A 332 16.80 -9.80 -15.38
CA ARG A 332 17.06 -9.85 -16.82
C ARG A 332 17.85 -11.10 -17.20
N ASP A 333 18.92 -11.40 -16.47
CA ASP A 333 19.71 -12.61 -16.69
C ASP A 333 18.83 -13.86 -16.53
N ALA A 334 18.08 -13.93 -15.44
CA ALA A 334 17.19 -15.05 -15.12
C ALA A 334 16.08 -15.27 -16.16
N MET A 335 15.63 -14.23 -16.83
CA MET A 335 14.60 -14.31 -17.90
C MET A 335 15.21 -14.50 -19.30
N THR A 336 16.54 -14.47 -19.42
CA THR A 336 17.25 -14.62 -20.70
C THR A 336 17.73 -16.06 -20.86
N GLU A 337 17.33 -16.77 -21.93
CA GLU A 337 17.76 -18.13 -22.21
C GLU A 337 19.30 -18.21 -22.29
N GLY A 338 19.89 -19.08 -21.46
CA GLY A 338 21.34 -19.30 -21.39
C GLY A 338 22.08 -18.28 -20.53
N GLY A 339 21.40 -17.55 -19.66
CA GLY A 339 21.99 -16.75 -18.59
C GLY A 339 22.69 -17.58 -17.52
N ASP A 340 23.35 -16.93 -16.56
CA ASP A 340 23.94 -17.59 -15.39
C ASP A 340 22.84 -18.21 -14.51
N VAL A 341 21.69 -17.52 -14.42
CA VAL A 341 20.42 -18.04 -13.90
C VAL A 341 19.46 -18.18 -15.09
N ASP A 342 18.92 -19.37 -15.30
CA ASP A 342 18.07 -19.66 -16.47
C ASP A 342 16.71 -20.18 -15.99
N LEU A 343 15.74 -19.27 -15.86
CA LEU A 343 14.38 -19.62 -15.48
C LEU A 343 13.61 -20.19 -16.66
N PRO A 344 12.89 -21.30 -16.47
CA PRO A 344 11.93 -21.74 -17.48
C PRO A 344 10.99 -20.60 -17.88
N SER A 345 10.83 -20.40 -19.19
CA SER A 345 9.98 -19.34 -19.72
C SER A 345 8.59 -19.35 -19.04
N LYS A 346 8.16 -18.18 -18.56
CA LYS A 346 6.92 -17.98 -17.81
C LYS A 346 6.91 -18.55 -16.40
N THR A 347 8.08 -18.74 -15.79
CA THR A 347 8.17 -18.92 -14.35
C THR A 347 7.67 -17.63 -13.70
N PRO A 348 6.60 -17.66 -12.91
CA PRO A 348 6.10 -16.46 -12.24
C PRO A 348 7.12 -15.92 -11.24
N VAL A 349 7.23 -14.61 -11.18
CA VAL A 349 8.05 -13.89 -10.20
C VAL A 349 7.15 -13.00 -9.35
N VAL A 350 7.32 -13.08 -8.03
CA VAL A 350 6.73 -12.20 -7.04
C VAL A 350 7.87 -11.58 -6.24
N TYR A 351 7.98 -10.28 -6.28
CA TYR A 351 8.99 -9.51 -5.55
C TYR A 351 8.28 -8.67 -4.48
N GLY A 352 8.81 -8.62 -3.27
CA GLY A 352 8.20 -7.81 -2.23
C GLY A 352 8.98 -7.78 -0.93
N GLY A 353 8.46 -7.03 0.03
CA GLY A 353 9.05 -6.80 1.34
C GLY A 353 9.09 -5.33 1.69
N ASP A 354 9.91 -4.97 2.67
CA ASP A 354 10.14 -3.59 3.08
C ASP A 354 11.09 -2.90 2.08
N LEU A 355 10.51 -2.18 1.14
CA LEU A 355 11.27 -1.45 0.12
C LEU A 355 11.71 -0.06 0.60
N ASN A 356 11.27 0.37 1.79
CA ASN A 356 11.64 1.66 2.38
C ASN A 356 11.49 2.85 1.42
N MET A 357 10.41 2.84 0.61
CA MET A 357 10.18 3.84 -0.45
C MET A 357 9.77 5.18 0.14
N VAL A 358 10.78 5.98 0.48
CA VAL A 358 10.68 7.37 0.91
C VAL A 358 11.65 8.23 0.10
N GLY A 359 11.41 9.54 0.02
CA GLY A 359 12.20 10.43 -0.81
C GLY A 359 11.97 10.20 -2.31
N PRO A 360 12.97 10.38 -3.18
CA PRO A 360 12.81 10.16 -4.61
C PRO A 360 12.40 8.74 -4.96
N GLY A 361 11.40 8.59 -5.83
CA GLY A 361 10.83 7.30 -6.25
C GLY A 361 11.67 6.51 -7.29
N TRP A 362 12.98 6.77 -7.41
CA TRP A 362 13.83 6.20 -8.45
C TRP A 362 13.89 4.68 -8.43
N ALA A 363 14.07 4.10 -7.24
CA ALA A 363 14.13 2.65 -7.09
C ALA A 363 12.82 1.97 -7.50
N MET A 364 11.66 2.56 -7.16
CA MET A 364 10.36 2.05 -7.58
C MET A 364 10.23 2.11 -9.11
N GLN A 365 10.66 3.19 -9.74
CA GLN A 365 10.65 3.30 -11.19
C GLN A 365 11.49 2.19 -11.84
N THR A 366 12.72 1.97 -11.35
CA THR A 366 13.58 0.87 -11.83
C THR A 366 12.91 -0.49 -11.65
N LEU A 367 12.39 -0.78 -10.44
CA LEU A 367 11.74 -2.07 -10.15
C LEU A 367 10.50 -2.32 -11.01
N LEU A 368 9.68 -1.31 -11.25
CA LEU A 368 8.47 -1.46 -12.06
C LEU A 368 8.78 -1.61 -13.54
N THR A 369 9.67 -0.79 -14.08
CA THR A 369 9.83 -0.66 -15.53
C THR A 369 11.03 -1.37 -16.11
N GLY A 370 12.01 -1.77 -15.26
CA GLY A 370 13.31 -2.29 -15.71
C GLY A 370 14.21 -1.23 -16.32
N ASN A 371 13.95 0.06 -16.06
CA ASN A 371 14.79 1.17 -16.49
C ASN A 371 16.00 1.29 -15.55
N ILE A 372 17.10 0.64 -15.90
CA ILE A 372 18.33 0.56 -15.11
C ILE A 372 19.08 1.89 -15.20
N HIS A 373 19.40 2.47 -14.06
CA HIS A 373 20.10 3.76 -14.03
C HIS A 373 21.57 3.65 -14.38
N ASP A 374 22.27 2.70 -13.77
CA ASP A 374 23.69 2.45 -14.08
C ASP A 374 23.83 1.26 -15.04
N GLU A 375 23.52 1.51 -16.33
CA GLU A 375 23.67 0.50 -17.38
C GLU A 375 25.11 0.05 -17.61
N VAL A 376 26.10 0.84 -17.15
CA VAL A 376 27.52 0.47 -17.29
C VAL A 376 27.86 -0.67 -16.35
N ALA A 377 27.35 -0.62 -15.12
CA ALA A 377 27.55 -1.67 -14.12
C ALA A 377 26.56 -2.83 -14.29
N ASN A 378 25.29 -2.53 -14.57
CA ASN A 378 24.17 -3.49 -14.48
C ASN A 378 23.61 -3.90 -15.85
N GLY A 379 24.15 -3.35 -16.96
CA GLY A 379 23.68 -3.65 -18.31
C GLY A 379 22.39 -2.92 -18.70
N PRO A 380 21.84 -3.18 -19.91
CA PRO A 380 20.79 -2.36 -20.49
C PRO A 380 19.42 -2.60 -19.84
N ASP A 381 18.52 -1.65 -20.06
CA ASP A 381 17.09 -1.76 -19.76
C ASP A 381 16.44 -3.00 -20.35
N PHE A 382 15.38 -3.47 -19.68
CA PHE A 382 14.54 -4.54 -20.21
C PHE A 382 13.12 -4.46 -19.61
N ALA A 383 12.16 -5.13 -20.22
CA ALA A 383 10.81 -5.24 -19.66
C ALA A 383 10.77 -6.41 -18.65
N PRO A 384 10.47 -6.16 -17.35
CA PRO A 384 10.61 -7.17 -16.31
C PRO A 384 9.45 -8.17 -16.22
N ASP A 385 8.40 -8.04 -17.04
CA ASP A 385 7.35 -9.06 -17.17
C ASP A 385 7.55 -9.91 -18.44
N TRP A 386 7.16 -11.18 -18.38
CA TRP A 386 7.23 -12.13 -19.48
C TRP A 386 6.42 -11.73 -20.71
N ASP A 387 5.47 -10.84 -20.60
CA ASP A 387 4.69 -10.33 -21.73
C ASP A 387 5.28 -9.06 -22.34
N GLY A 388 6.40 -8.58 -21.82
CA GLY A 388 7.12 -7.40 -22.31
C GLY A 388 6.60 -6.09 -21.74
N THR A 389 5.91 -6.13 -20.61
CA THR A 389 5.41 -4.95 -19.89
C THR A 389 6.16 -4.71 -18.57
N ALA A 390 5.77 -3.67 -17.84
CA ALA A 390 6.20 -3.39 -16.47
C ALA A 390 5.67 -4.43 -15.47
N LEU A 391 6.29 -4.55 -14.30
CA LEU A 391 5.68 -5.24 -13.16
C LEU A 391 4.45 -4.47 -12.68
N ARG A 392 3.47 -5.19 -12.16
CA ARG A 392 2.33 -4.58 -11.49
C ARG A 392 2.62 -4.43 -9.99
N GLU A 393 2.56 -3.20 -9.48
CA GLU A 393 2.46 -2.93 -8.04
C GLU A 393 1.05 -3.30 -7.55
N LEU A 394 0.98 -3.94 -6.37
CA LEU A 394 -0.28 -4.20 -5.70
C LEU A 394 -0.54 -3.10 -4.66
N THR A 395 -1.75 -2.54 -4.67
CA THR A 395 -2.11 -1.45 -3.76
C THR A 395 -2.10 -1.89 -2.31
N CYS A 396 -2.57 -3.11 -2.02
CA CYS A 396 -2.63 -3.70 -0.68
C CYS A 396 -3.31 -2.78 0.35
N LEU A 397 -4.48 -2.23 0.02
CA LEU A 397 -5.28 -1.48 0.99
C LEU A 397 -5.46 -2.28 2.29
N GLN A 398 -5.54 -1.58 3.40
CA GLN A 398 -5.83 -2.21 4.69
C GLN A 398 -7.19 -2.90 4.65
N SER A 399 -7.31 -4.03 5.33
CA SER A 399 -8.50 -4.89 5.25
C SER A 399 -9.80 -4.18 5.66
N ASP A 400 -9.71 -3.19 6.56
CA ASP A 400 -10.86 -2.50 7.14
C ASP A 400 -10.78 -0.97 7.05
N ARG A 401 -9.83 -0.43 6.27
CA ARG A 401 -9.67 1.01 6.02
C ARG A 401 -9.20 1.27 4.60
N ALA A 402 -9.71 2.31 3.97
CA ALA A 402 -9.31 2.71 2.62
C ALA A 402 -7.99 3.51 2.63
N MET A 403 -6.93 2.88 3.10
CA MET A 403 -5.57 3.43 3.18
C MET A 403 -4.55 2.32 2.91
N ASP A 404 -3.42 2.66 2.30
CA ASP A 404 -2.41 1.68 1.88
C ASP A 404 -1.12 1.70 2.72
N TYR A 405 -1.03 2.57 3.76
CA TYR A 405 0.16 2.58 4.60
C TYR A 405 0.36 1.25 5.32
N THR A 406 1.61 0.79 5.34
CA THR A 406 2.01 -0.51 5.91
C THR A 406 2.94 -0.39 7.10
N TRP A 407 3.45 0.81 7.36
CA TRP A 407 4.31 1.11 8.49
C TRP A 407 3.73 2.21 9.35
N ARG A 408 3.82 2.04 10.67
CA ARG A 408 3.42 3.05 11.65
C ARG A 408 4.20 2.89 12.95
N ASN A 409 4.88 3.95 13.35
CA ASN A 409 5.51 4.02 14.67
C ASN A 409 5.17 5.38 15.31
N ASP A 410 4.30 5.36 16.32
CA ASP A 410 3.80 6.58 16.97
C ASP A 410 4.89 7.35 17.75
N ASN A 411 6.04 6.72 18.01
CA ASN A 411 7.21 7.37 18.62
C ASN A 411 8.19 7.94 17.59
N SER A 412 7.95 7.73 16.30
CA SER A 412 8.78 8.24 15.22
C SER A 412 8.40 9.68 14.83
N SER A 413 9.38 10.42 14.33
CA SER A 413 9.12 11.70 13.65
C SER A 413 8.57 11.52 12.22
N TRP A 414 8.64 10.31 11.67
CA TRP A 414 8.04 9.98 10.37
C TRP A 414 6.55 9.69 10.54
N GLY A 415 5.75 10.18 9.59
CA GLY A 415 4.35 9.77 9.47
C GLY A 415 4.21 8.32 9.04
N ALA A 416 3.05 7.73 9.31
CA ALA A 416 2.73 6.41 8.76
C ALA A 416 2.76 6.45 7.22
N GLY A 417 3.36 5.41 6.61
CA GLY A 417 3.56 5.35 5.17
C GLY A 417 3.59 3.94 4.63
N LYS A 418 3.47 3.81 3.32
CA LYS A 418 3.62 2.54 2.63
C LYS A 418 5.11 2.25 2.44
N LEU A 419 5.63 1.27 3.13
CA LEU A 419 7.02 0.82 3.02
C LEU A 419 7.11 -0.61 2.49
N ASP A 420 6.07 -1.43 2.72
CA ASP A 420 6.00 -2.82 2.28
C ASP A 420 5.19 -2.94 0.99
N TYR A 421 5.75 -3.62 0.02
CA TYR A 421 5.21 -3.71 -1.34
C TYR A 421 5.17 -5.15 -1.82
N ILE A 422 4.27 -5.41 -2.78
CA ILE A 422 4.25 -6.62 -3.59
C ILE A 422 4.22 -6.20 -5.05
N LEU A 423 5.20 -6.64 -5.83
CA LEU A 423 5.28 -6.47 -7.28
C LEU A 423 5.14 -7.84 -7.95
N VAL A 424 4.34 -7.93 -8.99
CA VAL A 424 4.05 -9.18 -9.67
C VAL A 424 4.19 -9.08 -11.18
N GLN A 425 4.59 -10.18 -11.81
CA GLN A 425 4.47 -10.35 -13.27
C GLN A 425 3.03 -10.72 -13.61
N ASP A 426 2.18 -9.73 -13.87
CA ASP A 426 0.76 -9.97 -14.11
C ASP A 426 0.47 -10.57 -15.50
N GLY A 427 1.45 -10.63 -16.38
CA GLY A 427 1.43 -11.40 -17.61
C GLY A 427 1.31 -12.92 -17.39
N VAL A 428 1.80 -13.44 -16.24
CA VAL A 428 1.82 -14.87 -15.91
C VAL A 428 1.05 -15.24 -14.66
N VAL A 429 0.73 -14.30 -13.76
CA VAL A 429 -0.15 -14.51 -12.63
C VAL A 429 -1.40 -13.64 -12.72
N LYS A 430 -2.47 -14.09 -12.08
CA LYS A 430 -3.67 -13.31 -11.81
C LYS A 430 -3.75 -13.09 -10.31
N VAL A 431 -3.81 -11.85 -9.89
CA VAL A 431 -4.12 -11.46 -8.51
C VAL A 431 -5.63 -11.53 -8.32
N LEU A 432 -6.08 -12.29 -7.32
CA LEU A 432 -7.50 -12.49 -7.01
C LEU A 432 -7.92 -11.67 -5.78
N ARG A 433 -6.99 -11.39 -4.88
CA ARG A 433 -7.15 -10.54 -3.71
C ARG A 433 -5.80 -10.04 -3.27
N GLU A 434 -5.75 -8.81 -2.79
CA GLU A 434 -4.59 -8.18 -2.17
C GLU A 434 -5.06 -7.33 -0.99
N PHE A 435 -4.30 -7.27 0.09
CA PHE A 435 -4.59 -6.43 1.26
C PHE A 435 -3.38 -6.34 2.19
N SER A 436 -3.38 -5.34 3.06
CA SER A 436 -2.58 -5.32 4.28
C SER A 436 -3.48 -5.50 5.49
N LEU A 437 -2.95 -6.04 6.61
CA LEU A 437 -3.75 -6.29 7.81
C LEU A 437 -3.40 -5.29 8.90
N GLU A 438 -4.38 -4.42 9.21
CA GLU A 438 -4.35 -3.51 10.35
C GLU A 438 -5.52 -3.84 11.25
N THR A 439 -5.26 -4.23 12.50
CA THR A 439 -6.29 -4.75 13.40
C THR A 439 -7.02 -3.67 14.19
N SER A 440 -6.44 -2.47 14.27
CA SER A 440 -6.99 -1.34 15.03
C SER A 440 -8.28 -0.79 14.41
N SER A 441 -8.41 -0.83 13.08
CA SER A 441 -9.61 -0.39 12.35
C SER A 441 -10.70 -1.45 12.28
N MET A 442 -10.38 -2.72 12.56
CA MET A 442 -11.36 -3.80 12.52
C MET A 442 -12.42 -3.64 13.61
N THR A 443 -13.67 -3.99 13.30
CA THR A 443 -14.72 -4.10 14.33
C THR A 443 -14.44 -5.26 15.30
N ALA A 444 -15.00 -5.21 16.49
CA ALA A 444 -14.85 -6.28 17.48
C ALA A 444 -15.36 -7.63 16.95
N GLU A 445 -16.44 -7.62 16.17
CA GLU A 445 -17.02 -8.80 15.54
C GLU A 445 -16.05 -9.43 14.54
N ARG A 446 -15.42 -8.61 13.69
CA ARG A 446 -14.44 -9.10 12.71
C ARG A 446 -13.16 -9.64 13.38
N ARG A 447 -12.64 -8.94 14.39
CA ARG A 447 -11.52 -9.47 15.18
C ARG A 447 -11.87 -10.83 15.79
N THR A 448 -13.04 -10.95 16.40
CA THR A 448 -13.50 -12.24 16.96
C THR A 448 -13.64 -13.33 15.90
N GLN A 449 -14.14 -12.99 14.70
CA GLN A 449 -14.27 -13.92 13.57
C GLN A 449 -12.90 -14.53 13.19
N TYR A 450 -11.85 -13.73 13.22
CA TYR A 450 -10.52 -14.14 12.78
C TYR A 450 -9.56 -14.50 13.93
N GLY A 451 -10.04 -14.44 15.19
CA GLY A 451 -9.21 -14.74 16.37
C GLY A 451 -8.14 -13.70 16.65
N LEU A 452 -8.38 -12.45 16.25
CA LEU A 452 -7.49 -11.33 16.42
C LEU A 452 -7.84 -10.48 17.64
N GLU A 453 -6.85 -9.80 18.22
CA GLU A 453 -7.01 -8.85 19.31
C GLU A 453 -6.80 -7.41 18.83
N PRO A 454 -7.34 -6.41 19.56
CA PRO A 454 -7.08 -5.01 19.24
C PRO A 454 -5.59 -4.68 19.34
N GLY A 455 -4.98 -4.15 18.27
CA GLY A 455 -3.57 -3.74 18.26
C GLY A 455 -2.57 -4.87 18.07
N ASP A 456 -3.00 -6.07 17.65
CA ASP A 456 -2.11 -7.17 17.29
C ASP A 456 -1.07 -6.74 16.27
N ASP A 457 -1.44 -5.90 15.30
CA ASP A 457 -0.56 -5.30 14.31
C ASP A 457 0.66 -4.63 14.95
N LEU A 458 0.47 -3.57 15.73
CA LEU A 458 1.57 -2.82 16.38
C LEU A 458 2.25 -3.60 17.52
N GLN A 459 1.55 -4.58 18.10
CA GLN A 459 2.17 -5.47 19.08
C GLN A 459 3.12 -6.46 18.41
N ALA A 460 2.81 -6.92 17.22
CA ALA A 460 3.64 -7.83 16.44
C ALA A 460 4.85 -7.09 15.84
N SER A 461 4.61 -6.03 15.09
CA SER A 461 5.63 -5.24 14.40
C SER A 461 5.12 -3.81 14.21
N ASP A 462 5.98 -2.85 13.94
CA ASP A 462 5.59 -1.54 13.42
C ASP A 462 5.31 -1.57 11.90
N HIS A 463 5.50 -2.75 11.25
CA HIS A 463 5.07 -3.03 9.88
C HIS A 463 3.85 -3.93 9.85
N TYR A 464 2.96 -3.69 8.89
CA TYR A 464 1.78 -4.53 8.63
C TYR A 464 2.09 -5.56 7.56
N ILE A 465 1.62 -6.80 7.77
CA ILE A 465 1.77 -7.85 6.78
C ILE A 465 1.00 -7.49 5.50
N VAL A 466 1.65 -7.58 4.34
CA VAL A 466 1.03 -7.43 3.02
C VAL A 466 0.83 -8.80 2.38
N VAL A 467 -0.31 -8.99 1.72
CA VAL A 467 -0.81 -10.31 1.30
C VAL A 467 -1.35 -10.25 -0.12
N ALA A 468 -1.05 -11.27 -0.91
CA ALA A 468 -1.64 -11.48 -2.23
C ALA A 468 -2.10 -12.92 -2.45
N ASP A 469 -3.32 -13.08 -2.94
CA ASP A 469 -3.88 -14.34 -3.42
C ASP A 469 -3.68 -14.46 -4.93
N LEU A 470 -2.93 -15.44 -5.34
CA LEU A 470 -2.45 -15.58 -6.70
C LEU A 470 -3.00 -16.85 -7.36
N LYS A 471 -3.21 -16.76 -8.68
CA LYS A 471 -3.48 -17.87 -9.56
C LYS A 471 -2.59 -17.78 -10.78
N LYS A 472 -1.95 -18.89 -11.18
CA LYS A 472 -1.20 -18.92 -12.43
C LYS A 472 -2.15 -18.73 -13.62
N ARG A 473 -1.77 -17.86 -14.57
CA ARG A 473 -2.56 -17.67 -15.78
C ARG A 473 -2.44 -18.92 -16.67
N ASP A 474 -3.58 -19.43 -17.13
CA ASP A 474 -3.62 -20.49 -18.11
C ASP A 474 -2.94 -20.03 -19.42
N ARG A 475 -2.18 -20.91 -20.05
CA ARG A 475 -1.62 -20.64 -21.38
C ARG A 475 -2.77 -20.32 -22.34
N ARG A 476 -2.91 -19.07 -22.79
CA ARG A 476 -3.77 -18.78 -23.94
C ARG A 476 -3.19 -19.48 -25.16
N PRO A 477 -3.93 -20.35 -25.88
CA PRO A 477 -3.46 -20.90 -27.13
C PRO A 477 -3.36 -19.74 -28.14
N GLY A 478 -2.13 -19.36 -28.52
CA GLY A 478 -1.86 -18.64 -29.77
C GLY A 478 -2.12 -17.14 -29.81
N THR A 479 -1.42 -16.32 -29.04
CA THR A 479 -1.10 -14.96 -29.48
C THR A 479 0.35 -14.94 -29.94
N LYS A 480 0.56 -14.72 -31.24
CA LYS A 480 1.90 -14.47 -31.78
C LYS A 480 2.43 -13.16 -31.16
N PRO A 481 3.74 -13.09 -30.82
CA PRO A 481 4.32 -11.84 -30.33
C PRO A 481 4.07 -10.72 -31.33
N VAL A 482 3.56 -9.60 -30.86
CA VAL A 482 3.50 -8.36 -31.64
C VAL A 482 4.93 -7.84 -31.76
N GLN A 483 5.52 -7.95 -32.92
CA GLN A 483 6.81 -7.32 -33.20
C GLN A 483 6.65 -5.81 -33.08
N LEU A 484 7.24 -5.21 -32.05
CA LEU A 484 7.37 -3.76 -31.93
C LEU A 484 8.21 -3.27 -33.11
N LYS A 485 7.58 -2.48 -34.01
CA LYS A 485 8.31 -1.76 -35.04
C LYS A 485 9.23 -0.75 -34.38
N LYS A 486 10.54 -0.90 -34.60
CA LYS A 486 11.51 0.16 -34.25
C LYS A 486 11.05 1.46 -34.90
N ALA A 487 10.81 2.48 -34.09
CA ALA A 487 10.69 3.84 -34.59
C ALA A 487 12.10 4.28 -35.03
N ASN A 488 12.18 4.71 -36.31
CA ASN A 488 13.36 5.33 -36.88
C ASN A 488 13.51 6.76 -36.37
#